data_3e87225d8b7761a8a6d802d7ca0212fe
#
_entry.id   3e87225d8b7761a8a6d802d7ca0212fe
#
_cell.length_a   1.000
_cell.length_b   1.000
_cell.length_c   1.000
_cell.angle_alpha   90.00
_cell.angle_beta   90.00
_cell.angle_gamma   90.00
#
_symmetry.space_group_name_H-M   'P 1'
#
loop_
_entity.id
_entity.type
_entity.pdbx_description
1 polymer ?
#
loop_
_entity_poly.entity_id
_entity_poly.type
_entity_poly.pdbx_seq_one_letter_code
_entity_poly.pdbx_strand_id
1 'polypeptide(L)'
;MANTRGDRLRIAREKKYKSARLAGKAIGMPVSTYGAHERAESPGGRDYGPDEAKRYARRFGVTPEWLLTGREPMRPGDPNEPPAPKIRVLGYVGAGSETHLYEVNQGDLDEIDPPTATEDTVAVEIRGDSLGPFLNRWLVFYDDVRQEVTPDLIGELCVVGLPDGRVLVKQLQRGRAEGLYNLLSSADKPILDVAVTWAAKVNSIARRDRS
;
A
#
# COMPACT_ATOMS: atom_id res chain seq x y z
N MET A 1 16.22 -22.02 -19.31
CA MET A 1 15.35 -21.70 -18.17
C MET A 1 16.03 -20.62 -17.36
N ALA A 2 15.47 -19.44 -17.32
CA ALA A 2 16.05 -18.30 -16.60
C ALA A 2 15.61 -18.40 -15.15
N ASN A 3 16.48 -18.81 -14.26
CA ASN A 3 16.02 -19.08 -12.91
C ASN A 3 16.72 -18.26 -11.84
N THR A 4 17.79 -17.54 -12.18
CA THR A 4 18.45 -16.66 -11.24
C THR A 4 17.84 -15.25 -11.27
N ARG A 5 17.99 -14.52 -10.16
CA ARG A 5 17.61 -13.11 -10.08
C ARG A 5 18.31 -12.26 -11.15
N GLY A 6 19.58 -12.57 -11.42
CA GLY A 6 20.37 -11.94 -12.48
C GLY A 6 19.85 -12.22 -13.88
N ASP A 7 19.42 -13.46 -14.16
CA ASP A 7 18.84 -13.81 -15.46
C ASP A 7 17.54 -13.08 -15.71
N ARG A 8 16.66 -12.98 -14.72
CA ARG A 8 15.41 -12.24 -14.83
C ARG A 8 15.65 -10.76 -15.13
N LEU A 9 16.63 -10.15 -14.43
CA LEU A 9 17.00 -8.75 -14.68
C LEU A 9 17.53 -8.57 -16.12
N ARG A 10 18.36 -9.49 -16.61
CA ARG A 10 18.86 -9.46 -17.98
C ARG A 10 17.73 -9.59 -19.00
N ILE A 11 16.79 -10.52 -18.81
CA ILE A 11 15.61 -10.70 -19.69
C ILE A 11 14.77 -9.43 -19.75
N ALA A 12 14.51 -8.81 -18.60
CA ALA A 12 13.76 -7.55 -18.54
C ALA A 12 14.47 -6.43 -19.31
N ARG A 13 15.80 -6.31 -19.14
CA ARG A 13 16.61 -5.33 -19.84
C ARG A 13 16.60 -5.52 -21.35
N GLU A 14 16.81 -6.75 -21.84
CA GLU A 14 16.98 -7.03 -23.28
C GLU A 14 15.79 -6.59 -24.12
N LYS A 15 14.61 -6.53 -23.53
CA LYS A 15 13.41 -5.97 -24.19
C LYS A 15 13.49 -4.45 -24.47
N LYS A 16 14.36 -3.71 -23.76
CA LYS A 16 14.47 -2.22 -23.89
C LYS A 16 15.87 -1.72 -24.21
N TYR A 17 16.91 -2.42 -23.77
CA TYR A 17 18.29 -1.98 -23.89
C TYR A 17 19.20 -3.11 -24.37
N LYS A 18 19.95 -2.86 -25.44
CA LYS A 18 20.87 -3.84 -26.05
C LYS A 18 22.04 -4.24 -25.16
N SER A 19 22.36 -3.47 -24.11
CA SER A 19 23.50 -3.77 -23.23
C SER A 19 23.28 -3.30 -21.80
N ALA A 20 23.93 -3.97 -20.84
CA ALA A 20 23.96 -3.59 -19.43
C ALA A 20 24.49 -2.16 -19.22
N ARG A 21 25.44 -1.71 -20.07
CA ARG A 21 25.98 -0.35 -20.03
C ARG A 21 24.90 0.71 -20.31
N LEU A 22 24.06 0.49 -21.32
CA LEU A 22 22.97 1.41 -21.64
C LEU A 22 21.91 1.44 -20.58
N ALA A 23 21.56 0.27 -20.04
CA ALA A 23 20.59 0.16 -18.94
C ALA A 23 21.08 0.86 -17.67
N GLY A 24 22.31 0.60 -17.23
CA GLY A 24 22.91 1.23 -16.06
C GLY A 24 22.89 2.76 -16.15
N LYS A 25 23.31 3.30 -17.30
CA LYS A 25 23.24 4.76 -17.56
C LYS A 25 21.80 5.29 -17.48
N ALA A 26 20.85 4.59 -18.09
CA ALA A 26 19.44 5.00 -18.13
C ALA A 26 18.76 4.97 -16.73
N ILE A 27 19.27 4.16 -15.81
CA ILE A 27 18.79 4.05 -14.43
C ILE A 27 19.53 5.00 -13.48
N GLY A 28 20.65 5.61 -13.95
CA GLY A 28 21.52 6.43 -13.11
C GLY A 28 22.34 5.62 -12.11
N MET A 29 22.78 4.42 -12.51
CA MET A 29 23.55 3.51 -11.68
C MET A 29 24.93 3.25 -12.31
N PRO A 30 25.99 3.07 -11.50
CA PRO A 30 27.31 2.66 -12.03
C PRO A 30 27.19 1.35 -12.84
N VAL A 31 27.79 1.34 -14.04
CA VAL A 31 27.68 0.21 -14.96
C VAL A 31 28.22 -1.08 -14.33
N SER A 32 29.28 -1.00 -13.52
CA SER A 32 29.84 -2.12 -12.77
C SER A 32 28.85 -2.71 -11.77
N THR A 33 28.12 -1.86 -11.03
CA THR A 33 27.10 -2.29 -10.08
C THR A 33 25.93 -2.96 -10.78
N TYR A 34 25.41 -2.32 -11.84
CA TYR A 34 24.31 -2.89 -12.62
C TYR A 34 24.73 -4.25 -13.24
N GLY A 35 25.93 -4.34 -13.81
CA GLY A 35 26.46 -5.59 -14.37
C GLY A 35 26.69 -6.68 -13.32
N ALA A 36 27.01 -6.31 -12.08
CA ALA A 36 27.07 -7.27 -10.97
C ALA A 36 25.68 -7.80 -10.60
N HIS A 37 24.66 -6.95 -10.63
CA HIS A 37 23.27 -7.35 -10.40
C HIS A 37 22.72 -8.26 -11.52
N GLU A 38 23.14 -8.08 -12.78
CA GLU A 38 22.79 -9.04 -13.85
C GLU A 38 23.46 -10.41 -13.70
N ARG A 39 24.41 -10.53 -12.79
CA ARG A 39 25.01 -11.80 -12.38
C ARG A 39 24.58 -12.24 -10.99
N ALA A 40 23.54 -11.62 -10.41
CA ALA A 40 23.02 -12.04 -9.12
C ALA A 40 22.73 -13.54 -9.07
N GLU A 41 23.01 -14.16 -7.93
CA GLU A 41 22.91 -15.61 -7.72
C GLU A 41 23.87 -16.44 -8.61
N SER A 42 24.93 -15.81 -9.16
CA SER A 42 25.98 -16.46 -9.97
C SER A 42 27.37 -16.03 -9.46
N PRO A 43 28.44 -16.80 -9.75
CA PRO A 43 29.80 -16.44 -9.35
C PRO A 43 30.21 -15.05 -9.83
N GLY A 44 30.71 -14.21 -8.90
CA GLY A 44 31.10 -12.82 -9.17
C GLY A 44 29.92 -11.86 -9.36
N GLY A 45 28.70 -12.30 -9.08
CA GLY A 45 27.51 -11.47 -9.02
C GLY A 45 27.31 -10.82 -7.66
N ARG A 46 26.38 -9.89 -7.61
CA ARG A 46 25.91 -9.23 -6.39
C ARG A 46 24.39 -9.19 -6.40
N ASP A 47 23.76 -9.63 -5.33
CA ASP A 47 22.32 -9.59 -5.19
C ASP A 47 21.82 -8.15 -5.04
N TYR A 48 20.61 -7.93 -5.50
CA TYR A 48 19.88 -6.68 -5.31
C TYR A 48 18.61 -6.91 -4.48
N GLY A 49 18.25 -5.91 -3.69
CA GLY A 49 17.12 -5.94 -2.79
C GLY A 49 15.83 -5.38 -3.38
N PRO A 50 14.78 -5.24 -2.53
CA PRO A 50 13.48 -4.74 -2.97
C PRO A 50 13.52 -3.34 -3.58
N ASP A 51 14.36 -2.44 -3.09
CA ASP A 51 14.43 -1.06 -3.60
C ASP A 51 15.04 -0.98 -5.00
N GLU A 52 16.11 -1.74 -5.25
CA GLU A 52 16.67 -1.87 -6.58
C GLU A 52 15.67 -2.56 -7.52
N ALA A 53 14.99 -3.61 -7.05
CA ALA A 53 13.96 -4.29 -7.83
C ALA A 53 12.84 -3.35 -8.26
N LYS A 54 12.34 -2.48 -7.38
CA LYS A 54 11.36 -1.44 -7.71
C LYS A 54 11.88 -0.47 -8.77
N ARG A 55 13.15 -0.04 -8.69
CA ARG A 55 13.78 0.84 -9.69
C ARG A 55 13.87 0.16 -11.05
N TYR A 56 14.30 -1.09 -11.09
CA TYR A 56 14.39 -1.90 -12.32
C TYR A 56 13.03 -2.17 -12.92
N ALA A 57 12.07 -2.57 -12.09
CA ALA A 57 10.70 -2.85 -12.49
C ALA A 57 10.06 -1.66 -13.20
N ARG A 58 10.14 -0.47 -12.59
CA ARG A 58 9.64 0.79 -13.19
C ARG A 58 10.30 1.09 -14.52
N ARG A 59 11.61 0.85 -14.65
CA ARG A 59 12.36 1.16 -15.87
C ARG A 59 12.08 0.17 -16.99
N PHE A 60 11.94 -1.11 -16.65
CA PHE A 60 11.79 -2.18 -17.65
C PHE A 60 10.33 -2.55 -17.93
N GLY A 61 9.38 -2.10 -17.13
CA GLY A 61 7.95 -2.42 -17.27
C GLY A 61 7.66 -3.87 -16.88
N VAL A 62 8.22 -4.30 -15.78
CA VAL A 62 8.01 -5.62 -15.16
C VAL A 62 7.62 -5.46 -13.71
N THR A 63 7.17 -6.54 -13.05
CA THR A 63 6.86 -6.49 -11.62
C THR A 63 8.13 -6.67 -10.76
N PRO A 64 8.25 -5.96 -9.61
CA PRO A 64 9.36 -6.16 -8.68
C PRO A 64 9.40 -7.58 -8.14
N GLU A 65 8.25 -8.19 -7.91
CA GLU A 65 8.13 -9.54 -7.39
C GLU A 65 8.68 -10.57 -8.36
N TRP A 66 8.34 -10.46 -9.64
CA TRP A 66 8.91 -11.35 -10.65
C TRP A 66 10.44 -11.22 -10.72
N LEU A 67 10.99 -10.02 -10.62
CA LEU A 67 12.44 -9.81 -10.58
C LEU A 67 13.10 -10.53 -9.39
N LEU A 68 12.48 -10.45 -8.20
CA LEU A 68 13.04 -11.01 -6.97
C LEU A 68 12.83 -12.52 -6.85
N THR A 69 11.64 -13.01 -7.18
CA THR A 69 11.22 -14.38 -6.87
C THR A 69 10.98 -15.25 -8.10
N GLY A 70 10.75 -14.65 -9.27
CA GLY A 70 10.32 -15.34 -10.48
C GLY A 70 8.82 -15.65 -10.53
N ARG A 71 8.05 -15.23 -9.54
CA ARG A 71 6.58 -15.41 -9.56
C ARG A 71 5.96 -14.52 -10.64
N GLU A 72 5.11 -15.10 -11.46
CA GLU A 72 4.31 -14.34 -12.43
C GLU A 72 3.26 -13.46 -11.70
N PRO A 73 2.79 -12.38 -12.33
CA PRO A 73 3.08 -12.00 -13.72
C PRO A 73 4.41 -11.26 -13.87
N MET A 74 5.08 -11.48 -14.97
CA MET A 74 6.28 -10.70 -15.32
C MET A 74 5.98 -9.22 -15.56
N ARG A 75 4.80 -8.90 -16.11
CA ARG A 75 4.38 -7.53 -16.45
C ARG A 75 3.09 -7.18 -15.75
N PRO A 76 2.96 -5.94 -15.25
CA PRO A 76 1.67 -5.45 -14.75
C PRO A 76 0.59 -5.55 -15.86
N GLY A 77 -0.61 -6.01 -15.53
CA GLY A 77 -1.72 -6.16 -16.48
C GLY A 77 -1.55 -7.31 -17.48
N ASP A 78 -0.73 -8.33 -17.17
CA ASP A 78 -0.66 -9.57 -17.96
C ASP A 78 -2.00 -10.31 -17.84
N PRO A 79 -2.57 -10.87 -18.95
CA PRO A 79 -3.79 -11.66 -18.90
C PRO A 79 -3.72 -12.88 -17.96
N ASN A 80 -2.53 -13.33 -17.60
CA ASN A 80 -2.30 -14.37 -16.60
C ASN A 80 -2.14 -13.82 -15.16
N GLU A 81 -2.24 -12.50 -14.97
CA GLU A 81 -2.25 -11.92 -13.64
C GLU A 81 -3.49 -12.43 -12.90
N PRO A 82 -3.34 -13.03 -11.72
CA PRO A 82 -4.52 -13.35 -10.92
C PRO A 82 -5.31 -12.06 -10.74
N PRO A 83 -6.64 -12.10 -10.86
CA PRO A 83 -7.46 -10.90 -10.69
C PRO A 83 -7.06 -10.21 -9.38
N ALA A 84 -6.90 -8.89 -9.44
CA ALA A 84 -6.62 -8.10 -8.25
C ALA A 84 -7.59 -8.50 -7.13
N PRO A 85 -7.15 -8.65 -5.88
CA PRO A 85 -8.03 -9.05 -4.80
C PRO A 85 -9.20 -8.07 -4.73
N LYS A 86 -10.42 -8.60 -4.80
CA LYS A 86 -11.63 -7.78 -4.67
C LYS A 86 -11.68 -7.23 -3.26
N ILE A 87 -11.44 -5.93 -3.12
CA ILE A 87 -11.46 -5.27 -1.83
C ILE A 87 -12.88 -4.85 -1.50
N ARG A 88 -13.35 -5.29 -0.33
CA ARG A 88 -14.67 -4.94 0.17
C ARG A 88 -14.70 -3.51 0.69
N VAL A 89 -15.64 -2.71 0.18
CA VAL A 89 -15.96 -1.40 0.76
C VAL A 89 -16.92 -1.63 1.92
N LEU A 90 -16.44 -1.51 3.15
CA LEU A 90 -17.22 -1.80 4.35
C LEU A 90 -18.21 -0.69 4.73
N GLY A 91 -18.02 0.52 4.20
CA GLY A 91 -18.85 1.65 4.59
C GLY A 91 -18.30 2.99 4.09
N TYR A 92 -18.67 4.06 4.73
CA TYR A 92 -18.17 5.39 4.43
C TYR A 92 -17.78 6.16 5.69
N VAL A 93 -16.86 7.10 5.53
CA VAL A 93 -16.48 8.08 6.56
C VAL A 93 -17.25 9.36 6.28
N GLY A 94 -18.15 9.73 7.20
CA GLY A 94 -19.02 10.90 7.10
C GLY A 94 -18.53 12.09 7.93
N ALA A 95 -19.48 12.95 8.30
CA ALA A 95 -19.24 14.12 9.16
C ALA A 95 -18.61 13.72 10.50
N GLY A 96 -17.66 14.53 10.99
CA GLY A 96 -16.90 14.20 12.20
C GLY A 96 -15.86 13.09 12.02
N SER A 97 -15.60 12.66 10.77
CA SER A 97 -14.78 11.50 10.41
C SER A 97 -15.27 10.18 11.02
N GLU A 98 -16.56 10.08 11.32
CA GLU A 98 -17.18 8.84 11.77
C GLU A 98 -17.37 7.88 10.58
N THR A 99 -16.99 6.61 10.78
CA THR A 99 -17.19 5.55 9.80
C THR A 99 -18.57 4.92 10.01
N HIS A 100 -19.39 4.96 8.98
CA HIS A 100 -20.66 4.27 8.92
C HIS A 100 -20.49 2.98 8.13
N LEU A 101 -20.51 1.84 8.81
CA LEU A 101 -20.39 0.53 8.17
C LEU A 101 -21.71 0.15 7.49
N TYR A 102 -21.63 -0.47 6.32
CA TYR A 102 -22.79 -1.09 5.68
C TYR A 102 -23.16 -2.37 6.42
N GLU A 103 -24.47 -2.66 6.52
CA GLU A 103 -24.92 -3.98 6.95
C GLU A 103 -24.38 -5.07 5.97
N VAL A 104 -24.08 -6.25 6.50
CA VAL A 104 -23.24 -7.33 5.92
C VAL A 104 -23.58 -7.77 4.48
N ASN A 105 -24.69 -7.32 3.90
CA ASN A 105 -25.17 -7.74 2.58
C ASN A 105 -25.18 -6.65 1.48
N GLN A 106 -24.62 -5.45 1.72
CA GLN A 106 -24.69 -4.35 0.75
C GLN A 106 -23.32 -3.77 0.37
N GLY A 107 -22.23 -4.50 0.60
CA GLY A 107 -20.91 -4.04 0.17
C GLY A 107 -20.78 -4.17 -1.36
N ASP A 108 -20.68 -3.06 -2.08
CA ASP A 108 -20.16 -3.04 -3.43
C ASP A 108 -18.72 -3.56 -3.40
N LEU A 109 -18.48 -4.68 -4.05
CA LEU A 109 -17.13 -5.19 -4.28
C LEU A 109 -16.51 -4.36 -5.41
N ASP A 110 -15.75 -3.34 -5.06
CA ASP A 110 -14.98 -2.60 -6.04
C ASP A 110 -13.68 -3.35 -6.37
N GLU A 111 -13.43 -3.56 -7.65
CA GLU A 111 -12.15 -4.04 -8.15
C GLU A 111 -11.15 -2.87 -8.14
N ILE A 112 -10.48 -2.67 -7.02
CA ILE A 112 -9.44 -1.66 -6.88
C ILE A 112 -8.16 -2.36 -6.45
N ASP A 113 -7.11 -2.10 -7.20
CA ASP A 113 -5.76 -2.58 -6.89
C ASP A 113 -5.01 -1.52 -6.06
N PRO A 114 -5.08 -1.57 -4.72
CA PRO A 114 -4.26 -0.70 -3.91
C PRO A 114 -2.79 -1.12 -4.04
N PRO A 115 -1.85 -0.18 -3.89
CA PRO A 115 -0.41 -0.45 -4.04
C PRO A 115 0.13 -1.57 -3.13
N THR A 116 -0.61 -1.92 -2.08
CA THR A 116 -0.24 -2.94 -1.08
C THR A 116 -1.51 -3.55 -0.49
N ALA A 117 -2.14 -4.49 -1.22
CA ALA A 117 -3.26 -5.26 -0.67
C ALA A 117 -2.77 -6.53 0.02
N THR A 118 -3.36 -6.84 1.17
CA THR A 118 -3.30 -8.14 1.85
C THR A 118 -4.66 -8.82 1.76
N GLU A 119 -4.80 -10.04 2.26
CA GLU A 119 -6.09 -10.74 2.34
C GLU A 119 -7.07 -10.04 3.30
N ASP A 120 -6.53 -9.28 4.27
CA ASP A 120 -7.31 -8.55 5.28
C ASP A 120 -7.63 -7.11 4.86
N THR A 121 -7.12 -6.65 3.71
CA THR A 121 -7.32 -5.29 3.24
C THR A 121 -8.78 -5.02 2.91
N VAL A 122 -9.30 -3.96 3.49
CA VAL A 122 -10.66 -3.44 3.27
C VAL A 122 -10.62 -1.96 2.99
N ALA A 123 -11.74 -1.39 2.54
CA ALA A 123 -11.83 0.04 2.26
C ALA A 123 -13.05 0.68 2.90
N VAL A 124 -12.96 1.98 3.15
CA VAL A 124 -14.10 2.86 3.45
C VAL A 124 -14.07 4.07 2.54
N GLU A 125 -15.24 4.49 2.04
CA GLU A 125 -15.37 5.67 1.17
C GLU A 125 -15.43 6.95 2.02
N ILE A 126 -14.67 7.97 1.63
CA ILE A 126 -14.77 9.31 2.25
C ILE A 126 -15.99 10.02 1.65
N ARG A 127 -16.94 10.45 2.51
CA ARG A 127 -18.10 11.26 2.12
C ARG A 127 -18.07 12.59 2.86
N GLY A 128 -17.97 13.67 2.11
CA GLY A 128 -17.84 15.02 2.65
C GLY A 128 -16.39 15.47 2.78
N ASP A 129 -16.14 16.46 3.63
CA ASP A 129 -14.87 17.17 3.78
C ASP A 129 -14.14 16.90 5.11
N SER A 130 -14.60 15.91 5.88
CA SER A 130 -14.07 15.58 7.21
C SER A 130 -12.57 15.23 7.21
N LEU A 131 -12.05 14.67 6.12
CA LEU A 131 -10.62 14.43 5.90
C LEU A 131 -9.97 15.44 4.96
N GLY A 132 -10.67 16.56 4.70
CA GLY A 132 -10.26 17.61 3.79
C GLY A 132 -11.07 17.62 2.49
N PRO A 133 -11.30 18.82 1.90
CA PRO A 133 -12.25 18.99 0.80
C PRO A 133 -11.84 18.27 -0.50
N PHE A 134 -10.57 17.89 -0.64
CA PHE A 134 -10.05 17.23 -1.84
C PHE A 134 -10.22 15.72 -1.83
N LEU A 135 -10.57 15.12 -0.68
CA LEU A 135 -10.64 13.66 -0.52
C LEU A 135 -12.07 13.10 -0.61
N ASN A 136 -13.06 13.93 -0.95
CA ASN A 136 -14.43 13.47 -1.11
C ASN A 136 -14.52 12.40 -2.22
N ARG A 137 -15.17 11.27 -1.94
CA ARG A 137 -15.29 10.07 -2.78
C ARG A 137 -13.99 9.31 -3.03
N TRP A 138 -12.96 9.54 -2.22
CA TRP A 138 -11.78 8.69 -2.22
C TRP A 138 -11.98 7.52 -1.27
N LEU A 139 -11.21 6.46 -1.47
CA LEU A 139 -11.20 5.26 -0.63
C LEU A 139 -9.99 5.29 0.30
N VAL A 140 -10.25 4.97 1.56
CA VAL A 140 -9.22 4.73 2.58
C VAL A 140 -9.07 3.22 2.72
N PHE A 141 -7.86 2.71 2.49
CA PHE A 141 -7.52 1.29 2.60
C PHE A 141 -6.78 1.01 3.89
N TYR A 142 -7.17 -0.04 4.58
CA TYR A 142 -6.51 -0.52 5.80
C TYR A 142 -6.74 -2.02 5.95
N ASP A 143 -5.90 -2.69 6.74
CA ASP A 143 -6.12 -4.08 7.08
C ASP A 143 -7.05 -4.17 8.29
N ASP A 144 -8.18 -4.89 8.19
CA ASP A 144 -9.20 -5.03 9.26
C ASP A 144 -8.69 -5.97 10.38
N VAL A 145 -7.46 -5.78 10.77
CA VAL A 145 -6.84 -6.43 11.93
C VAL A 145 -7.01 -5.50 13.14
N ARG A 146 -8.01 -5.81 13.97
CA ARG A 146 -8.37 -5.00 15.13
C ARG A 146 -7.46 -5.35 16.30
N GLN A 147 -6.41 -4.56 16.47
CA GLN A 147 -5.41 -4.75 17.54
C GLN A 147 -5.40 -3.57 18.50
N GLU A 148 -4.86 -3.77 19.69
CA GLU A 148 -4.59 -2.69 20.64
C GLU A 148 -3.61 -1.68 20.03
N VAL A 149 -3.65 -0.44 20.53
CA VAL A 149 -2.76 0.61 20.04
C VAL A 149 -1.31 0.30 20.39
N THR A 150 -0.48 0.15 19.37
CA THR A 150 0.96 -0.05 19.49
C THR A 150 1.73 1.26 19.27
N PRO A 151 2.97 1.39 19.76
CA PRO A 151 3.75 2.62 19.65
C PRO A 151 4.00 3.10 18.22
N ASP A 152 4.04 2.21 17.23
CA ASP A 152 4.24 2.49 15.81
C ASP A 152 3.01 3.13 15.14
N LEU A 153 1.83 3.03 15.76
CA LEU A 153 0.61 3.71 15.30
C LEU A 153 0.55 5.19 15.72
N ILE A 154 1.42 5.61 16.66
CA ILE A 154 1.43 7.00 17.13
C ILE A 154 2.00 7.92 16.05
N GLY A 155 1.21 8.94 15.70
CA GLY A 155 1.51 9.86 14.59
C GLY A 155 0.92 9.46 13.25
N GLU A 156 0.43 8.22 13.13
CA GLU A 156 -0.13 7.69 11.90
C GLU A 156 -1.63 8.00 11.74
N LEU A 157 -2.09 8.02 10.48
CA LEU A 157 -3.52 8.03 10.19
C LEU A 157 -4.04 6.60 10.38
N CYS A 158 -5.06 6.46 11.24
CA CYS A 158 -5.61 5.16 11.62
C CYS A 158 -7.13 5.15 11.51
N VAL A 159 -7.66 3.97 11.27
CA VAL A 159 -9.05 3.63 11.60
C VAL A 159 -9.06 3.18 13.04
N VAL A 160 -9.85 3.82 13.88
CA VAL A 160 -9.87 3.58 15.34
C VAL A 160 -11.28 3.26 15.81
N GLY A 161 -11.42 2.26 16.68
CA GLY A 161 -12.67 1.93 17.36
C GLY A 161 -12.68 2.50 18.78
N LEU A 162 -13.80 3.11 19.16
CA LEU A 162 -14.03 3.68 20.49
C LEU A 162 -14.90 2.74 21.35
N PRO A 163 -14.85 2.87 22.70
CA PRO A 163 -15.67 2.06 23.61
C PRO A 163 -17.18 2.23 23.42
N ASP A 164 -17.61 3.36 22.86
CA ASP A 164 -19.03 3.64 22.55
C ASP A 164 -19.49 3.03 21.22
N GLY A 165 -18.62 2.28 20.54
CA GLY A 165 -18.90 1.61 19.27
C GLY A 165 -18.64 2.45 18.02
N ARG A 166 -18.32 3.73 18.16
CA ARG A 166 -17.94 4.56 17.01
C ARG A 166 -16.63 4.10 16.40
N VAL A 167 -16.55 4.15 15.08
CA VAL A 167 -15.34 3.91 14.32
C VAL A 167 -14.99 5.19 13.57
N LEU A 168 -13.76 5.68 13.75
CA LEU A 168 -13.31 6.97 13.22
C LEU A 168 -12.06 6.78 12.36
N VAL A 169 -11.82 7.68 11.40
CA VAL A 169 -10.54 7.82 10.71
C VAL A 169 -9.86 9.08 11.22
N LYS A 170 -8.80 8.93 11.98
CA LYS A 170 -8.11 10.03 12.68
C LYS A 170 -6.61 9.78 12.77
N GLN A 171 -5.83 10.84 12.85
CA GLN A 171 -4.44 10.73 13.25
C GLN A 171 -4.35 10.47 14.75
N LEU A 172 -3.63 9.43 15.13
CA LEU A 172 -3.52 8.97 16.50
C LEU A 172 -2.31 9.64 17.19
N GLN A 173 -2.55 10.25 18.34
CA GLN A 173 -1.48 10.80 19.19
C GLN A 173 -1.65 10.35 20.63
N ARG A 174 -0.57 10.41 21.42
CA ARG A 174 -0.63 10.10 22.86
C ARG A 174 -1.45 11.16 23.57
N GLY A 175 -2.33 10.74 24.46
CA GLY A 175 -3.05 11.60 25.41
C GLY A 175 -2.21 11.93 26.64
N ARG A 176 -2.84 12.58 27.64
CA ARG A 176 -2.19 13.00 28.88
C ARG A 176 -1.86 11.86 29.83
N ALA A 177 -2.63 10.77 29.77
CA ALA A 177 -2.42 9.59 30.60
C ALA A 177 -2.20 8.35 29.75
N GLU A 178 -1.61 7.33 30.34
CA GLU A 178 -1.43 6.03 29.71
C GLU A 178 -2.80 5.41 29.33
N GLY A 179 -2.89 4.83 28.14
CA GLY A 179 -4.14 4.26 27.62
C GLY A 179 -5.13 5.29 27.05
N LEU A 180 -4.82 6.60 27.14
CA LEU A 180 -5.61 7.67 26.52
C LEU A 180 -4.90 8.23 25.29
N TYR A 181 -5.69 8.62 24.31
CA TYR A 181 -5.20 9.10 23.02
C TYR A 181 -5.94 10.37 22.59
N ASN A 182 -5.22 11.18 21.80
CA ASN A 182 -5.80 12.32 21.09
C ASN A 182 -6.02 11.92 19.64
N LEU A 183 -7.20 12.16 19.13
CA LEU A 183 -7.61 11.85 17.78
C LEU A 183 -7.74 13.14 16.98
N LEU A 184 -6.85 13.35 16.03
CA LEU A 184 -6.77 14.56 15.22
C LEU A 184 -7.36 14.37 13.83
N SER A 185 -7.90 15.45 13.29
CA SER A 185 -8.40 15.52 11.92
C SER A 185 -8.02 16.86 11.30
N SER A 186 -7.96 16.92 9.97
CA SER A 186 -7.64 18.17 9.27
C SER A 186 -8.76 19.19 9.29
N ALA A 187 -10.02 18.76 9.37
CA ALA A 187 -11.20 19.62 9.26
C ALA A 187 -12.03 19.72 10.55
N ASP A 188 -11.90 18.76 11.47
CA ASP A 188 -12.70 18.71 12.68
C ASP A 188 -11.90 19.09 13.92
N LYS A 189 -12.62 19.45 14.98
CA LYS A 189 -12.00 19.65 16.30
C LYS A 189 -11.37 18.33 16.79
N PRO A 190 -10.18 18.39 17.42
CA PRO A 190 -9.56 17.20 17.98
C PRO A 190 -10.42 16.62 19.11
N ILE A 191 -10.46 15.28 19.21
CA ILE A 191 -11.03 14.56 20.33
C ILE A 191 -9.87 14.23 21.26
N LEU A 192 -9.90 14.76 22.47
CA LEU A 192 -8.75 14.67 23.40
C LEU A 192 -9.00 13.64 24.49
N ASP A 193 -7.92 12.97 24.89
CA ASP A 193 -7.87 12.09 26.07
C ASP A 193 -8.95 11.00 26.08
N VAL A 194 -9.14 10.32 24.95
CA VAL A 194 -10.14 9.24 24.83
C VAL A 194 -9.49 7.88 24.82
N ALA A 195 -10.19 6.88 25.35
CA ALA A 195 -9.80 5.48 25.20
C ALA A 195 -10.06 4.99 23.78
N VAL A 196 -9.14 4.18 23.26
CA VAL A 196 -9.25 3.51 21.95
C VAL A 196 -9.25 2.01 22.21
N THR A 197 -10.26 1.30 21.72
CA THR A 197 -10.37 -0.15 21.90
C THR A 197 -9.52 -0.93 20.91
N TRP A 198 -9.39 -0.40 19.71
CA TRP A 198 -8.55 -0.96 18.65
C TRP A 198 -8.16 0.11 17.64
N ALA A 199 -7.05 -0.12 16.95
CA ALA A 199 -6.62 0.73 15.84
C ALA A 199 -6.04 -0.11 14.71
N ALA A 200 -6.20 0.38 13.47
CA ALA A 200 -5.60 -0.16 12.27
C ALA A 200 -5.00 0.98 11.45
N LYS A 201 -3.74 0.85 11.02
CA LYS A 201 -3.07 1.87 10.21
C LYS A 201 -3.71 1.96 8.83
N VAL A 202 -3.89 3.19 8.35
CA VAL A 202 -4.27 3.44 6.96
C VAL A 202 -3.08 3.13 6.05
N ASN A 203 -3.25 2.17 5.15
CA ASN A 203 -2.20 1.73 4.23
C ASN A 203 -2.06 2.67 3.02
N SER A 204 -3.21 3.12 2.48
CA SER A 204 -3.24 4.04 1.35
C SER A 204 -4.59 4.75 1.23
N ILE A 205 -4.59 5.84 0.46
CA ILE A 205 -5.81 6.56 0.05
C ILE A 205 -5.75 6.71 -1.45
N ALA A 206 -6.79 6.27 -2.16
CA ALA A 206 -6.84 6.35 -3.61
C ALA A 206 -8.21 6.82 -4.11
N ARG A 207 -8.24 7.33 -5.33
CA ARG A 207 -9.48 7.67 -6.00
C ARG A 207 -10.28 6.40 -6.29
N ARG A 208 -11.59 6.52 -6.14
CA ARG A 208 -12.50 5.52 -6.68
C ARG A 208 -12.56 5.73 -8.19
N ASP A 209 -12.01 4.80 -8.98
CA ASP A 209 -12.18 4.83 -10.43
C ASP A 209 -13.64 4.54 -10.75
N ARG A 210 -14.24 5.39 -11.56
CA ARG A 210 -15.60 5.16 -12.07
C ARG A 210 -15.49 4.21 -13.26
N SER A 211 -15.96 2.99 -13.08
CA SER A 211 -16.31 2.12 -14.19
C SER A 211 -17.47 2.70 -14.97
#